data_defc56d718a24870c78c2503e937d2bf
#
_entry.id   defc56d718a24870c78c2503e937d2bf
#
_cell.length_a   1.000
_cell.length_b   1.000
_cell.length_c   1.000
_cell.angle_alpha   90.00
_cell.angle_beta   90.00
_cell.angle_gamma   90.00
#
_symmetry.space_group_name_H-M   'P 1'
#
loop_
_entity.id
_entity.type
_entity.pdbx_description
1 polymer ?
#
loop_
_entity_poly.entity_id
_entity_poly.type
_entity_poly.pdbx_seq_one_letter_code
_entity_poly.pdbx_strand_id
1 'polypeptide(L)'
;MTKELLKFRTKYLPGLIAVFALSIGAPVLWAQQDKDPLKAWATIQQTVKDMETAVQSKNLHGIHEPSMKIRPAIRTLKGHSSMLSEDKAKKIGSALHQLDSAVTDLHSAADEGSQVNSETALKSVEGAFDQLKAEDPGAAFQNMH
;
A
#
# COMPACT_ATOMS: atom_id res chain seq x y z
N MET A 1 -22.64 21.96 67.40
CA MET A 1 -22.10 22.58 66.19
C MET A 1 -21.30 21.62 65.32
N THR A 2 -21.47 20.37 65.43
CA THR A 2 -20.69 19.40 64.66
C THR A 2 -21.55 18.43 63.85
N LYS A 3 -22.85 18.72 63.66
CA LYS A 3 -23.77 17.82 62.91
C LYS A 3 -24.00 18.25 61.46
N GLU A 4 -23.51 19.35 61.03
CA GLU A 4 -23.72 19.87 59.67
C GLU A 4 -22.63 19.43 58.67
N LEU A 5 -21.49 18.98 59.17
CA LEU A 5 -20.38 18.60 58.30
C LEU A 5 -20.44 17.17 57.73
N LEU A 6 -21.41 16.37 58.21
CA LEU A 6 -21.60 14.98 57.78
C LEU A 6 -22.61 14.80 56.65
N LYS A 7 -23.31 15.88 56.25
CA LYS A 7 -24.33 15.82 55.20
C LYS A 7 -23.81 16.03 53.80
N PHE A 8 -22.54 16.43 53.64
CA PHE A 8 -21.96 16.71 52.34
C PHE A 8 -21.18 15.55 51.74
N ARG A 9 -21.14 14.39 52.38
CA ARG A 9 -20.26 13.30 51.97
C ARG A 9 -20.91 12.22 51.12
N THR A 10 -22.20 12.30 50.85
CA THR A 10 -22.89 11.23 50.15
C THR A 10 -23.53 11.63 48.81
N LYS A 11 -23.22 12.81 48.29
CA LYS A 11 -23.81 13.30 47.03
C LYS A 11 -22.93 13.22 45.78
N TYR A 12 -21.72 12.72 45.92
CA TYR A 12 -20.80 12.70 44.78
C TYR A 12 -20.20 11.33 44.46
N LEU A 13 -20.97 10.28 44.67
CA LEU A 13 -20.58 8.92 44.32
C LEU A 13 -21.63 8.14 43.56
N PRO A 14 -22.24 8.73 42.53
CA PRO A 14 -22.61 7.88 41.40
C PRO A 14 -22.14 8.56 40.12
N GLY A 15 -21.17 8.02 39.45
CA GLY A 15 -20.89 8.53 38.12
C GLY A 15 -19.44 8.50 37.67
N LEU A 16 -18.56 7.87 38.40
CA LEU A 16 -17.30 7.41 37.81
C LEU A 16 -17.51 5.96 37.33
N ILE A 17 -18.53 5.77 36.56
CA ILE A 17 -18.45 4.79 35.49
C ILE A 17 -17.45 5.43 34.56
N ALA A 18 -16.20 5.01 34.71
CA ALA A 18 -15.22 5.13 33.71
C ALA A 18 -15.89 4.74 32.39
N VAL A 19 -16.16 5.72 31.58
CA VAL A 19 -16.16 5.52 30.16
C VAL A 19 -14.72 5.11 29.86
N PHE A 20 -14.41 3.85 30.10
CA PHE A 20 -13.47 3.17 29.27
C PHE A 20 -14.13 3.21 27.90
N ALA A 21 -14.02 4.38 27.28
CA ALA A 21 -14.04 4.42 25.83
C ALA A 21 -13.08 3.33 25.44
N LEU A 22 -13.62 2.23 24.98
CA LEU A 22 -12.91 1.33 24.13
C LEU A 22 -12.25 2.21 23.09
N SER A 23 -11.00 2.54 23.29
CA SER A 23 -10.08 2.70 22.20
C SER A 23 -9.97 1.29 21.60
N ILE A 24 -11.03 0.89 20.95
CA ILE A 24 -10.95 -0.11 19.91
C ILE A 24 -9.96 0.53 18.98
N GLY A 25 -8.73 0.08 19.11
CA GLY A 25 -7.67 0.50 18.25
C GLY A 25 -8.25 0.45 16.86
N ALA A 26 -8.21 1.57 16.14
CA ALA A 26 -8.63 1.62 14.77
C ALA A 26 -8.04 0.37 14.12
N PRO A 27 -8.83 -0.51 13.52
CA PRO A 27 -8.28 -1.66 12.84
C PRO A 27 -7.26 -1.11 11.87
N VAL A 28 -6.06 -1.61 11.96
CA VAL A 28 -4.96 -1.21 11.10
C VAL A 28 -5.41 -1.54 9.69
N LEU A 29 -6.00 -0.57 9.00
CA LEU A 29 -6.62 -0.70 7.67
C LEU A 29 -5.63 -1.18 6.61
N TRP A 30 -4.36 -1.16 6.94
CA TRP A 30 -3.29 -1.70 6.08
C TRP A 30 -3.03 -3.21 6.29
N ALA A 31 -3.68 -3.87 7.25
CA ALA A 31 -3.62 -5.33 7.42
C ALA A 31 -4.61 -6.09 6.53
N GLN A 32 -5.54 -5.42 5.89
CA GLN A 32 -6.31 -5.99 4.78
C GLN A 32 -5.50 -5.81 3.49
N GLN A 33 -4.47 -6.64 3.33
CA GLN A 33 -3.97 -6.94 2.00
C GLN A 33 -5.17 -7.45 1.21
N ASP A 34 -5.60 -6.65 0.23
CA ASP A 34 -6.59 -7.10 -0.74
C ASP A 34 -6.07 -8.39 -1.35
N LYS A 35 -6.67 -9.50 -0.94
CA LYS A 35 -6.33 -10.83 -1.46
C LYS A 35 -6.84 -11.02 -2.89
N ASP A 36 -7.48 -10.01 -3.46
CA ASP A 36 -8.04 -10.01 -4.79
C ASP A 36 -6.97 -9.57 -5.81
N PRO A 37 -6.54 -10.47 -6.70
CA PRO A 37 -5.52 -10.15 -7.69
C PRO A 37 -5.94 -9.07 -8.68
N LEU A 38 -7.24 -8.93 -8.99
CA LEU A 38 -7.72 -7.89 -9.90
C LEU A 38 -7.62 -6.49 -9.27
N LYS A 39 -7.93 -6.39 -7.98
CA LYS A 39 -7.71 -5.13 -7.23
C LYS A 39 -6.24 -4.81 -7.09
N ALA A 40 -5.41 -5.81 -6.83
CA ALA A 40 -3.96 -5.64 -6.78
C ALA A 40 -3.42 -5.14 -8.13
N TRP A 41 -3.90 -5.69 -9.24
CA TRP A 41 -3.54 -5.21 -10.58
C TRP A 41 -3.95 -3.75 -10.80
N ALA A 42 -5.19 -3.40 -10.47
CA ALA A 42 -5.67 -2.02 -10.56
C ALA A 42 -4.85 -1.06 -9.68
N THR A 43 -4.45 -1.50 -8.48
CA THR A 43 -3.58 -0.73 -7.59
C THR A 43 -2.21 -0.49 -8.22
N ILE A 44 -1.60 -1.48 -8.84
CA ILE A 44 -0.31 -1.33 -9.54
C ILE A 44 -0.43 -0.31 -10.67
N GLN A 45 -1.46 -0.41 -11.51
CA GLN A 45 -1.69 0.52 -12.61
C GLN A 45 -1.83 1.98 -12.14
N GLN A 46 -2.63 2.19 -11.11
CA GLN A 46 -2.83 3.54 -10.56
C GLN A 46 -1.56 4.07 -9.92
N THR A 47 -0.85 3.23 -9.19
CA THR A 47 0.34 3.64 -8.43
C THR A 47 1.52 4.01 -9.35
N VAL A 48 1.70 3.28 -10.47
CA VAL A 48 2.71 3.64 -11.48
C VAL A 48 2.39 5.02 -12.06
N LYS A 49 1.14 5.29 -12.39
CA LYS A 49 0.71 6.60 -12.89
C LYS A 49 0.92 7.72 -11.85
N ASP A 50 0.71 7.44 -10.58
CA ASP A 50 0.95 8.42 -9.51
C ASP A 50 2.46 8.72 -9.39
N MET A 51 3.33 7.71 -9.54
CA MET A 51 4.79 7.91 -9.58
C MET A 51 5.23 8.74 -10.80
N GLU A 52 4.70 8.47 -11.98
CA GLU A 52 4.95 9.24 -13.19
C GLU A 52 4.59 10.73 -12.96
N THR A 53 3.41 10.97 -12.42
CA THR A 53 2.92 12.32 -12.11
C THR A 53 3.83 13.03 -11.11
N ALA A 54 4.28 12.34 -10.06
CA ALA A 54 5.15 12.90 -9.03
C ALA A 54 6.52 13.30 -9.61
N VAL A 55 7.14 12.45 -10.43
CA VAL A 55 8.43 12.77 -11.07
C VAL A 55 8.29 13.92 -12.07
N GLN A 56 7.26 13.90 -12.93
CA GLN A 56 7.01 14.93 -13.93
C GLN A 56 6.74 16.30 -13.31
N SER A 57 6.01 16.33 -12.20
CA SER A 57 5.74 17.55 -11.43
C SER A 57 6.90 17.99 -10.53
N LYS A 58 8.02 17.26 -10.55
CA LYS A 58 9.18 17.46 -9.67
C LYS A 58 8.84 17.39 -8.17
N ASN A 59 7.76 16.69 -7.83
CA ASN A 59 7.36 16.42 -6.47
C ASN A 59 7.92 15.07 -6.00
N LEU A 60 9.22 14.99 -5.79
CA LEU A 60 9.88 13.73 -5.41
C LEU A 60 9.35 13.18 -4.06
N HIS A 61 8.92 14.06 -3.18
CA HIS A 61 8.30 13.64 -1.91
C HIS A 61 6.98 12.87 -2.12
N GLY A 62 6.29 13.17 -3.23
CA GLY A 62 5.06 12.46 -3.64
C GLY A 62 5.27 11.00 -4.09
N ILE A 63 6.52 10.53 -4.22
CA ILE A 63 6.84 9.15 -4.61
C ILE A 63 6.72 8.18 -3.42
N HIS A 64 6.84 8.68 -2.20
CA HIS A 64 6.86 7.84 -0.99
C HIS A 64 5.57 7.01 -0.84
N GLU A 65 4.42 7.66 -0.89
CA GLU A 65 3.12 6.98 -0.71
C GLU A 65 2.82 5.93 -1.79
N PRO A 66 2.95 6.23 -3.10
CA PRO A 66 2.82 5.23 -4.15
C PRO A 66 3.77 4.04 -3.97
N SER A 67 5.04 4.28 -3.60
CA SER A 67 6.02 3.22 -3.35
C SER A 67 5.63 2.27 -2.23
N MET A 68 4.96 2.78 -1.21
CA MET A 68 4.44 1.96 -0.12
C MET A 68 3.19 1.17 -0.51
N LYS A 69 2.34 1.72 -1.37
CA LYS A 69 1.10 1.08 -1.84
C LYS A 69 1.34 -0.03 -2.85
N ILE A 70 2.31 0.12 -3.75
CA ILE A 70 2.55 -0.83 -4.84
C ILE A 70 3.10 -2.18 -4.33
N ARG A 71 3.93 -2.17 -3.30
CA ARG A 71 4.60 -3.38 -2.79
C ARG A 71 3.64 -4.47 -2.30
N PRO A 72 2.61 -4.18 -1.48
CA PRO A 72 1.59 -5.18 -1.13
C PRO A 72 0.87 -5.74 -2.34
N ALA A 73 0.53 -4.89 -3.32
CA ALA A 73 -0.14 -5.31 -4.55
C ALA A 73 0.75 -6.26 -5.39
N ILE A 74 2.04 -5.96 -5.53
CA ILE A 74 3.03 -6.84 -6.18
C ILE A 74 3.06 -8.21 -5.48
N ARG A 75 3.09 -8.24 -4.15
CA ARG A 75 3.11 -9.51 -3.39
C ARG A 75 1.82 -10.31 -3.61
N THR A 76 0.68 -9.64 -3.64
CA THR A 76 -0.61 -10.29 -3.92
C THR A 76 -0.62 -10.93 -5.30
N LEU A 77 -0.21 -10.21 -6.35
CA LEU A 77 -0.13 -10.79 -7.69
C LEU A 77 0.87 -11.93 -7.76
N LYS A 78 2.04 -11.79 -7.13
CA LYS A 78 3.05 -12.85 -7.09
C LYS A 78 2.54 -14.11 -6.42
N GLY A 79 1.79 -13.99 -5.32
CA GLY A 79 1.16 -15.13 -4.66
C GLY A 79 0.16 -15.85 -5.54
N HIS A 80 -0.67 -15.11 -6.31
CA HIS A 80 -1.66 -15.70 -7.21
C HIS A 80 -1.06 -16.20 -8.53
N SER A 81 0.09 -15.69 -8.96
CA SER A 81 0.73 -16.12 -10.20
C SER A 81 1.08 -17.62 -10.19
N SER A 82 1.34 -18.20 -9.02
CA SER A 82 1.60 -19.65 -8.88
C SER A 82 0.42 -20.54 -9.25
N MET A 83 -0.79 -19.98 -9.37
CA MET A 83 -2.00 -20.68 -9.78
C MET A 83 -2.21 -20.68 -11.32
N LEU A 84 -1.35 -19.94 -12.05
CA LEU A 84 -1.35 -19.89 -13.51
C LEU A 84 -0.53 -21.05 -14.11
N SER A 85 -0.54 -21.18 -15.44
CA SER A 85 0.39 -22.09 -16.10
C SER A 85 1.84 -21.72 -15.80
N GLU A 86 2.74 -22.70 -15.80
CA GLU A 86 4.15 -22.51 -15.42
C GLU A 86 4.83 -21.39 -16.22
N ASP A 87 4.63 -21.34 -17.53
CA ASP A 87 5.19 -20.29 -18.40
C ASP A 87 4.65 -18.91 -18.03
N LYS A 88 3.36 -18.80 -17.79
CA LYS A 88 2.69 -17.54 -17.43
C LYS A 88 3.14 -17.09 -16.04
N ALA A 89 3.18 -18.00 -15.08
CA ALA A 89 3.67 -17.74 -13.72
C ALA A 89 5.11 -17.22 -13.71
N LYS A 90 5.98 -17.82 -14.52
CA LYS A 90 7.38 -17.41 -14.64
C LYS A 90 7.53 -16.01 -15.23
N LYS A 91 6.80 -15.70 -16.30
CA LYS A 91 6.86 -14.38 -16.96
C LYS A 91 6.31 -13.28 -16.07
N ILE A 92 5.12 -13.47 -15.50
CA ILE A 92 4.52 -12.53 -14.57
C ILE A 92 5.40 -12.37 -13.31
N GLY A 93 5.90 -13.46 -12.75
CA GLY A 93 6.79 -13.42 -11.60
C GLY A 93 8.09 -12.64 -11.85
N SER A 94 8.69 -12.81 -13.04
CA SER A 94 9.88 -12.06 -13.46
C SER A 94 9.58 -10.57 -13.62
N ALA A 95 8.49 -10.21 -14.29
CA ALA A 95 8.10 -8.82 -14.47
C ALA A 95 7.76 -8.13 -13.15
N LEU A 96 7.08 -8.82 -12.23
CA LEU A 96 6.80 -8.30 -10.88
C LEU A 96 8.08 -8.09 -10.07
N HIS A 97 9.06 -8.97 -10.20
CA HIS A 97 10.35 -8.81 -9.52
C HIS A 97 11.11 -7.59 -10.06
N GLN A 98 11.14 -7.40 -11.37
CA GLN A 98 11.76 -6.23 -11.98
C GLN A 98 11.06 -4.94 -11.57
N LEU A 99 9.73 -4.95 -11.52
CA LEU A 99 8.94 -3.80 -11.07
C LEU A 99 9.24 -3.45 -9.60
N ASP A 100 9.31 -4.43 -8.70
CA ASP A 100 9.63 -4.20 -7.29
C ASP A 100 11.04 -3.60 -7.10
N SER A 101 12.02 -4.10 -7.87
CA SER A 101 13.38 -3.55 -7.87
C SER A 101 13.40 -2.11 -8.38
N ALA A 102 12.76 -1.85 -9.52
CA ALA A 102 12.72 -0.52 -10.11
C ALA A 102 12.00 0.51 -9.22
N VAL A 103 10.93 0.10 -8.53
CA VAL A 103 10.25 0.94 -7.54
C VAL A 103 11.16 1.25 -6.35
N THR A 104 11.97 0.30 -5.91
CA THR A 104 12.95 0.51 -4.84
C THR A 104 14.00 1.55 -5.26
N ASP A 105 14.52 1.44 -6.48
CA ASP A 105 15.50 2.39 -7.02
C ASP A 105 14.92 3.79 -7.17
N LEU A 106 13.66 3.89 -7.65
CA LEU A 106 12.96 5.16 -7.76
C LEU A 106 12.74 5.81 -6.38
N HIS A 107 12.33 5.03 -5.40
CA HIS A 107 12.16 5.51 -4.03
C HIS A 107 13.47 6.04 -3.45
N SER A 108 14.57 5.31 -3.62
CA SER A 108 15.90 5.73 -3.15
C SER A 108 16.37 7.00 -3.84
N ALA A 109 16.21 7.11 -5.16
CA ALA A 109 16.56 8.32 -5.91
C ALA A 109 15.75 9.55 -5.47
N ALA A 110 14.47 9.33 -5.13
CA ALA A 110 13.60 10.38 -4.61
C ALA A 110 14.01 10.84 -3.20
N ASP A 111 14.37 9.89 -2.32
CA ASP A 111 14.87 10.19 -0.97
C ASP A 111 16.20 10.96 -0.99
N GLU A 112 17.05 10.69 -1.98
CA GLU A 112 18.28 11.45 -2.26
C GLU A 112 18.00 12.86 -2.82
N GLY A 113 16.75 13.15 -3.19
CA GLY A 113 16.36 14.43 -3.81
C GLY A 113 16.89 14.62 -5.25
N SER A 114 17.30 13.55 -5.91
CA SER A 114 17.87 13.59 -7.25
C SER A 114 16.80 13.47 -8.32
N GLN A 115 16.42 14.58 -8.94
CA GLN A 115 15.48 14.60 -10.06
C GLN A 115 15.96 13.73 -11.23
N VAL A 116 17.23 13.84 -11.61
CA VAL A 116 17.81 13.11 -12.77
C VAL A 116 17.80 11.60 -12.51
N ASN A 117 18.19 11.18 -11.30
CA ASN A 117 18.17 9.76 -10.94
C ASN A 117 16.73 9.24 -10.85
N SER A 118 15.80 10.05 -10.35
CA SER A 118 14.38 9.70 -10.30
C SER A 118 13.76 9.54 -11.68
N GLU A 119 14.08 10.40 -12.62
CA GLU A 119 13.65 10.27 -14.03
C GLU A 119 14.23 9.01 -14.70
N THR A 120 15.48 8.66 -14.38
CA THR A 120 16.11 7.45 -14.88
C THR A 120 15.49 6.19 -14.27
N ALA A 121 15.26 6.19 -12.96
CA ALA A 121 14.62 5.08 -12.26
C ALA A 121 13.14 4.92 -12.68
N LEU A 122 12.43 6.02 -12.95
CA LEU A 122 11.06 5.97 -13.47
C LEU A 122 10.99 5.22 -14.81
N LYS A 123 11.92 5.44 -15.73
CA LYS A 123 11.98 4.69 -17.00
C LYS A 123 12.12 3.17 -16.76
N SER A 124 12.84 2.77 -15.73
CA SER A 124 12.93 1.36 -15.36
C SER A 124 11.61 0.82 -14.80
N VAL A 125 10.89 1.63 -14.03
CA VAL A 125 9.53 1.30 -13.55
C VAL A 125 8.57 1.13 -14.72
N GLU A 126 8.56 2.08 -15.67
CA GLU A 126 7.73 2.05 -16.86
C GLU A 126 8.04 0.81 -17.72
N GLY A 127 9.31 0.50 -17.95
CA GLY A 127 9.75 -0.67 -18.72
C GLY A 127 9.32 -2.00 -18.07
N ALA A 128 9.48 -2.13 -16.76
CA ALA A 128 9.04 -3.33 -16.02
C ALA A 128 7.51 -3.44 -16.01
N PHE A 129 6.81 -2.32 -15.89
CA PHE A 129 5.35 -2.28 -15.94
C PHE A 129 4.81 -2.63 -17.33
N ASP A 130 5.45 -2.18 -18.41
CA ASP A 130 5.08 -2.55 -19.78
C ASP A 130 5.28 -4.05 -20.05
N GLN A 131 6.35 -4.65 -19.53
CA GLN A 131 6.53 -6.10 -19.59
C GLN A 131 5.40 -6.82 -18.85
N LEU A 132 5.00 -6.34 -17.67
CA LEU A 132 3.90 -6.92 -16.90
C LEU A 132 2.56 -6.78 -17.64
N LYS A 133 2.30 -5.62 -18.25
CA LYS A 133 1.09 -5.39 -19.09
C LYS A 133 1.02 -6.34 -20.28
N ALA A 134 2.15 -6.62 -20.92
CA ALA A 134 2.22 -7.53 -22.06
C ALA A 134 1.77 -8.95 -21.72
N GLU A 135 1.89 -9.36 -20.47
CA GLU A 135 1.42 -10.66 -19.98
C GLU A 135 -0.08 -10.67 -19.62
N ASP A 136 -0.76 -9.53 -19.71
CA ASP A 136 -2.18 -9.34 -19.39
C ASP A 136 -2.62 -10.00 -18.08
N PRO A 137 -2.11 -9.52 -16.93
CA PRO A 137 -2.47 -10.08 -15.63
C PRO A 137 -3.98 -10.00 -15.36
N GLY A 138 -4.65 -8.96 -15.89
CA GLY A 138 -6.08 -8.78 -15.72
C GLY A 138 -6.87 -9.97 -16.29
N ALA A 139 -6.66 -10.30 -17.55
CA ALA A 139 -7.31 -11.45 -18.17
C ALA A 139 -6.84 -12.79 -17.58
N ALA A 140 -5.56 -12.91 -17.23
CA ALA A 140 -5.01 -14.11 -16.62
C ALA A 140 -5.71 -14.46 -15.29
N PHE A 141 -6.00 -13.47 -14.46
CA PHE A 141 -6.65 -13.71 -13.17
C PHE A 141 -8.18 -13.73 -13.24
N GLN A 142 -8.81 -13.09 -14.23
CA GLN A 142 -10.26 -13.20 -14.45
C GLN A 142 -10.71 -14.64 -14.78
N ASN A 143 -9.89 -15.41 -15.48
CA ASN A 143 -10.22 -16.77 -15.89
C ASN A 143 -9.99 -17.83 -14.79
N MET A 144 -9.67 -17.41 -13.58
CA MET A 144 -9.43 -18.32 -12.43
C MET A 144 -10.66 -18.55 -11.55
N HIS A 145 -11.82 -17.97 -11.92
CA HIS A 145 -13.09 -18.10 -11.19
C HIS A 145 -14.04 -19.08 -11.87
#